data_bdff0effe2ee1805d7b3dcf96300d59a
#
_entry.id   bdff0effe2ee1805d7b3dcf96300d59a
#
_cell.length_a   1.000
_cell.length_b   1.000
_cell.length_c   1.000
_cell.angle_alpha   90.00
_cell.angle_beta   90.00
_cell.angle_gamma   90.00
#
_symmetry.space_group_name_H-M   'P 1'
#
loop_
_entity.id
_entity.type
_entity.pdbx_description
1 polymer ?
#
loop_
_entity_poly.entity_id
_entity_poly.type
_entity_poly.pdbx_seq_one_letter_code
_entity_poly.pdbx_strand_id
1 'polypeptide(L)'
;MAINISRSTRRLLLFVAALPAALVVMALIYMTGMEHFEGSPRTFLESLQWATETMTTTGYGNDSHWQHPVFALFVILGQIMGQFLVFLIFPIFLLPYLEERFQTRLPRQLPAMAGKVLFYRHGPAIESLLGEFQRSGTPFVIYEEDMQLAQTLRDRKYTVVFGRLGQDPSVMANVKDARAVVTLGNDHANATCTILAREAGFTGQIFALAREPLYRAPMLRIGATDVFTPAHVLGGALASRASLRISPPAEGMHLLGTKIGLTEFRIRPDSPLADMRLGDLNLRQQHGVSVIGQWHGGTFTAAQGPDTLLRAGAILIVVGLLANLEKVERMAMPIRRSGPIVVAGYGAVGFKVAQMLQDVGETCTVIDIRRTAGVDVIGNVLEFATLKKARVREASAIILALSDDSEAIFATAAVRDYAPEVPLIVRVSRTHNTERMYRSGADFAISEGEVAGKILAYHLLDKQLVPVENGIRIIRLGVGTLEGEHPWHAQVRERSGANIIAIERSGEALVEFPRAFQIRPDDVLLVCGTVLDLERFKREFETAPITVHHP
;
A
#
# COMPACT_ATOMS: atom_id res chain seq x y z
N MET A 1 28.03 6.48 36.95
CA MET A 1 27.09 6.84 35.88
C MET A 1 27.92 7.34 34.70
N ALA A 2 28.31 6.51 33.75
CA ALA A 2 29.12 6.89 32.59
C ALA A 2 28.21 7.61 31.59
N ILE A 3 28.42 8.89 31.40
CA ILE A 3 27.71 9.70 30.38
C ILE A 3 28.16 9.18 29.02
N ASN A 4 27.30 8.45 28.35
CA ASN A 4 27.56 7.93 27.00
C ASN A 4 27.44 9.10 26.00
N ILE A 5 28.57 9.79 25.77
CA ILE A 5 28.66 10.94 24.87
C ILE A 5 28.63 10.41 23.44
N SER A 6 27.72 10.94 22.58
CA SER A 6 27.63 10.53 21.18
C SER A 6 28.94 10.84 20.42
N ARG A 7 29.17 10.12 19.31
CA ARG A 7 30.38 10.33 18.48
C ARG A 7 30.43 11.74 17.90
N SER A 8 29.31 12.33 17.54
CA SER A 8 29.19 13.69 17.01
C SER A 8 29.47 14.72 18.09
N THR A 9 28.89 14.56 19.29
CA THR A 9 29.17 15.43 20.45
C THR A 9 30.66 15.41 20.82
N ARG A 10 31.30 14.23 20.84
CA ARG A 10 32.73 14.11 21.13
C ARG A 10 33.57 14.81 20.08
N ARG A 11 33.25 14.70 18.80
CA ARG A 11 33.96 15.38 17.71
C ARG A 11 33.80 16.91 17.81
N LEU A 12 32.59 17.39 18.08
CA LEU A 12 32.34 18.83 18.28
C LEU A 12 33.14 19.37 19.47
N LEU A 13 33.16 18.66 20.61
CA LEU A 13 33.93 19.06 21.78
C LEU A 13 35.45 19.11 21.52
N LEU A 14 35.96 18.10 20.79
CA LEU A 14 37.38 18.10 20.37
C LEU A 14 37.71 19.28 19.47
N PHE A 15 36.83 19.61 18.53
CA PHE A 15 37.01 20.77 17.65
C PHE A 15 36.97 22.09 18.44
N VAL A 16 35.98 22.26 19.32
CA VAL A 16 35.85 23.45 20.18
C VAL A 16 37.08 23.62 21.10
N ALA A 17 37.65 22.51 21.58
CA ALA A 17 38.87 22.55 22.39
C ALA A 17 40.15 22.84 21.56
N ALA A 18 40.20 22.38 20.30
CA ALA A 18 41.33 22.61 19.42
C ALA A 18 41.44 24.08 18.94
N LEU A 19 40.31 24.80 18.87
CA LEU A 19 40.27 26.18 18.40
C LEU A 19 41.13 27.13 19.27
N PRO A 20 41.01 27.19 20.60
CA PRO A 20 41.85 27.99 21.44
C PRO A 20 43.35 27.63 21.34
N ALA A 21 43.66 26.34 21.20
CA ALA A 21 45.04 25.87 21.02
C ALA A 21 45.65 26.40 19.70
N ALA A 22 44.88 26.36 18.62
CA ALA A 22 45.29 26.90 17.31
C ALA A 22 45.55 28.42 17.38
N LEU A 23 44.68 29.17 18.08
CA LEU A 23 44.84 30.60 18.30
C LEU A 23 46.12 30.93 19.08
N VAL A 24 46.41 30.17 20.14
CA VAL A 24 47.65 30.35 20.93
C VAL A 24 48.88 30.04 20.08
N VAL A 25 48.88 28.96 19.30
CA VAL A 25 49.99 28.61 18.41
C VAL A 25 50.22 29.72 17.36
N MET A 26 49.16 30.22 16.75
CA MET A 26 49.22 31.29 15.77
C MET A 26 49.72 32.60 16.39
N ALA A 27 49.28 32.93 17.61
CA ALA A 27 49.75 34.09 18.35
C ALA A 27 51.27 34.02 18.66
N LEU A 28 51.77 32.86 19.08
CA LEU A 28 53.20 32.65 19.34
C LEU A 28 54.03 32.78 18.06
N ILE A 29 53.56 32.23 16.94
CA ILE A 29 54.23 32.38 15.63
C ILE A 29 54.24 33.85 15.21
N TYR A 30 53.12 34.55 15.38
CA TYR A 30 53.01 35.96 15.06
C TYR A 30 53.90 36.80 15.94
N MET A 31 53.93 36.57 17.26
CA MET A 31 54.80 37.28 18.20
C MET A 31 56.27 37.15 17.83
N THR A 32 56.78 35.95 17.60
CA THR A 32 58.14 35.67 17.22
C THR A 32 58.51 36.23 15.83
N GLY A 33 57.51 36.17 14.89
CA GLY A 33 57.69 36.69 13.54
C GLY A 33 57.79 38.23 13.50
N MET A 34 57.01 38.95 14.28
CA MET A 34 57.02 40.40 14.39
C MET A 34 58.37 40.89 14.97
N GLU A 35 58.90 40.16 15.94
CA GLU A 35 60.22 40.47 16.50
C GLU A 35 61.38 40.23 15.50
N HIS A 36 61.41 39.05 14.85
CA HIS A 36 62.52 38.62 14.00
C HIS A 36 62.50 39.20 12.58
N PHE A 37 61.33 39.36 11.97
CA PHE A 37 61.20 39.77 10.56
C PHE A 37 60.84 41.23 10.41
N GLU A 38 60.07 41.81 11.35
CA GLU A 38 59.55 43.17 11.24
C GLU A 38 60.25 44.13 12.23
N GLY A 39 61.10 43.62 13.16
CA GLY A 39 61.76 44.39 14.18
C GLY A 39 60.86 45.15 15.15
N SER A 40 59.62 44.74 15.23
CA SER A 40 58.53 45.36 16.02
C SER A 40 57.96 44.36 17.03
N PRO A 41 58.56 44.19 18.20
CA PRO A 41 58.13 43.22 19.19
C PRO A 41 56.70 43.49 19.65
N ARG A 42 55.89 42.44 19.73
CA ARG A 42 54.54 42.47 20.24
C ARG A 42 54.44 41.63 21.51
N THR A 43 53.55 42.04 22.41
CA THR A 43 53.22 41.23 23.58
C THR A 43 52.40 40.03 23.19
N PHE A 44 52.39 39.00 24.04
CA PHE A 44 51.55 37.82 23.81
C PHE A 44 50.04 38.19 23.66
N LEU A 45 49.56 39.14 24.44
CA LEU A 45 48.16 39.56 24.41
C LEU A 45 47.79 40.26 23.10
N GLU A 46 48.66 41.16 22.61
CA GLU A 46 48.49 41.80 21.28
C GLU A 46 48.55 40.79 20.15
N SER A 47 49.45 39.81 20.23
CA SER A 47 49.58 38.74 19.26
C SER A 47 48.36 37.80 19.27
N LEU A 48 47.80 37.51 20.45
CA LEU A 48 46.59 36.70 20.57
C LEU A 48 45.38 37.46 20.06
N GLN A 49 45.29 38.76 20.32
CA GLN A 49 44.25 39.61 19.75
C GLN A 49 44.33 39.60 18.23
N TRP A 50 45.51 39.85 17.64
CA TRP A 50 45.72 39.81 16.20
C TRP A 50 45.34 38.43 15.59
N ALA A 51 45.78 37.33 16.21
CA ALA A 51 45.43 35.98 15.77
C ALA A 51 43.90 35.73 15.78
N THR A 52 43.23 36.21 16.83
CA THR A 52 41.76 36.12 16.95
C THR A 52 41.07 36.94 15.87
N GLU A 53 41.49 38.21 15.69
CA GLU A 53 40.93 39.10 14.66
C GLU A 53 41.12 38.55 13.25
N THR A 54 42.29 37.97 12.97
CA THR A 54 42.62 37.37 11.67
C THR A 54 41.80 36.10 11.41
N MET A 55 41.75 35.19 12.38
CA MET A 55 41.03 33.92 12.21
C MET A 55 39.49 34.08 12.23
N THR A 56 38.98 35.09 12.94
CA THR A 56 37.53 35.39 12.93
C THR A 56 37.13 36.34 11.80
N THR A 57 38.06 36.77 10.97
CA THR A 57 37.86 37.74 9.87
C THR A 57 37.35 39.11 10.32
N THR A 58 37.56 39.46 11.58
CA THR A 58 37.11 40.74 12.15
C THR A 58 37.99 41.92 11.71
N GLY A 59 39.30 41.75 11.77
CA GLY A 59 40.33 42.66 11.22
C GLY A 59 40.18 44.13 11.56
N TYR A 60 40.54 44.55 12.78
CA TYR A 60 40.53 45.99 13.15
C TYR A 60 41.58 46.84 12.45
N GLY A 61 42.56 46.19 11.80
CA GLY A 61 43.54 46.87 10.93
C GLY A 61 44.71 47.58 11.63
N ASN A 62 44.91 47.35 12.93
CA ASN A 62 45.99 47.95 13.67
C ASN A 62 47.38 47.51 13.16
N ASP A 63 47.51 46.22 12.79
CA ASP A 63 48.66 45.63 12.14
C ASP A 63 48.27 45.17 10.75
N SER A 64 48.51 45.97 9.72
CA SER A 64 48.07 45.72 8.34
C SER A 64 49.16 45.81 7.28
N HIS A 65 50.39 46.17 7.67
CA HIS A 65 51.50 46.34 6.75
C HIS A 65 52.72 45.55 7.24
N TRP A 66 53.09 44.54 6.49
CA TRP A 66 54.29 43.73 6.75
C TRP A 66 55.31 43.94 5.62
N GLN A 67 56.58 44.23 5.98
CA GLN A 67 57.63 44.51 5.01
C GLN A 67 58.30 43.22 4.53
N HIS A 68 58.37 42.19 5.37
CA HIS A 68 59.07 40.97 5.04
C HIS A 68 58.14 39.98 4.28
N PRO A 69 58.50 39.52 3.04
CA PRO A 69 57.61 38.71 2.19
C PRO A 69 57.21 37.40 2.82
N VAL A 70 58.10 36.75 3.56
CA VAL A 70 57.77 35.45 4.24
C VAL A 70 56.70 35.64 5.31
N PHE A 71 56.78 36.77 6.02
CA PHE A 71 55.81 37.06 7.08
C PHE A 71 54.45 37.50 6.50
N ALA A 72 54.50 38.27 5.42
CA ALA A 72 53.24 38.57 4.67
C ALA A 72 52.56 37.31 4.15
N LEU A 73 53.33 36.33 3.64
CA LEU A 73 52.76 35.03 3.21
C LEU A 73 52.15 34.25 4.38
N PHE A 74 52.79 34.24 5.56
CA PHE A 74 52.23 33.64 6.77
C PHE A 74 50.89 34.27 7.14
N VAL A 75 50.78 35.58 7.08
CA VAL A 75 49.53 36.29 7.36
C VAL A 75 48.42 35.90 6.37
N ILE A 76 48.73 35.89 5.07
CA ILE A 76 47.80 35.48 4.02
C ILE A 76 47.29 34.04 4.26
N LEU A 77 48.18 33.10 4.59
CA LEU A 77 47.82 31.73 4.91
C LEU A 77 46.92 31.65 6.16
N GLY A 78 47.23 32.45 7.19
CA GLY A 78 46.43 32.57 8.40
C GLY A 78 44.98 33.05 8.12
N GLN A 79 44.85 34.05 7.26
CA GLN A 79 43.54 34.57 6.82
C GLN A 79 42.72 33.51 6.07
N ILE A 80 43.35 32.83 5.11
CA ILE A 80 42.72 31.74 4.35
C ILE A 80 42.27 30.62 5.31
N MET A 81 43.19 30.25 6.25
CA MET A 81 42.88 29.20 7.23
C MET A 81 41.70 29.59 8.14
N GLY A 82 41.62 30.84 8.56
CA GLY A 82 40.51 31.37 9.36
C GLY A 82 39.17 31.28 8.62
N GLN A 83 39.13 31.66 7.34
CA GLN A 83 37.95 31.51 6.51
C GLN A 83 37.52 30.04 6.38
N PHE A 84 38.47 29.15 6.10
CA PHE A 84 38.18 27.71 6.04
C PHE A 84 37.63 27.17 7.37
N LEU A 85 38.16 27.62 8.49
CA LEU A 85 37.71 27.19 9.81
C LEU A 85 36.27 27.61 10.08
N VAL A 86 35.92 28.87 9.82
CA VAL A 86 34.62 29.43 10.13
C VAL A 86 33.54 28.93 9.14
N PHE A 87 33.81 28.99 7.84
CA PHE A 87 32.80 28.74 6.81
C PHE A 87 32.68 27.27 6.36
N LEU A 88 33.73 26.47 6.53
CA LEU A 88 33.75 25.09 6.08
C LEU A 88 33.80 24.10 7.24
N ILE A 89 34.77 24.22 8.13
CA ILE A 89 35.02 23.22 9.18
C ILE A 89 33.95 23.31 10.28
N PHE A 90 33.61 24.51 10.74
CA PHE A 90 32.59 24.68 11.78
C PHE A 90 31.22 24.09 11.40
N PRO A 91 30.66 24.37 10.23
CA PRO A 91 29.41 23.71 9.80
C PRO A 91 29.52 22.20 9.72
N ILE A 92 30.62 21.63 9.24
CA ILE A 92 30.83 20.18 9.14
C ILE A 92 30.71 19.49 10.50
N PHE A 93 31.12 20.12 11.57
CA PHE A 93 30.99 19.56 12.93
C PHE A 93 29.67 19.92 13.59
N LEU A 94 29.10 21.09 13.29
CA LEU A 94 27.86 21.58 13.90
C LEU A 94 26.60 20.90 13.29
N LEU A 95 26.55 20.77 11.96
CA LEU A 95 25.39 20.19 11.27
C LEU A 95 25.06 18.78 11.76
N PRO A 96 25.98 17.81 11.80
CA PRO A 96 25.66 16.46 12.30
C PRO A 96 25.21 16.45 13.76
N TYR A 97 25.76 17.35 14.59
CA TYR A 97 25.34 17.50 15.98
C TYR A 97 23.89 18.01 16.09
N LEU A 98 23.53 19.02 15.27
CA LEU A 98 22.18 19.55 15.22
C LEU A 98 21.21 18.53 14.64
N GLU A 99 21.56 17.85 13.55
CA GLU A 99 20.75 16.77 12.97
C GLU A 99 20.46 15.67 13.99
N GLU A 100 21.48 15.21 14.73
CA GLU A 100 21.29 14.19 15.77
C GLU A 100 20.39 14.66 16.91
N ARG A 101 20.44 15.96 17.26
CA ARG A 101 19.64 16.54 18.33
C ARG A 101 18.22 16.90 17.90
N PHE A 102 18.04 17.30 16.65
CA PHE A 102 16.73 17.61 16.07
C PHE A 102 16.03 16.41 15.48
N GLN A 103 16.72 15.28 15.25
CA GLN A 103 16.06 14.04 14.92
C GLN A 103 15.12 13.65 16.08
N THR A 104 13.83 13.87 15.86
CA THR A 104 12.81 13.48 16.84
C THR A 104 12.91 11.97 17.03
N ARG A 105 13.35 11.53 18.21
CA ARG A 105 13.53 10.10 18.51
C ARG A 105 12.20 9.38 18.34
N LEU A 106 12.18 8.34 17.53
CA LEU A 106 11.02 7.46 17.41
C LEU A 106 10.74 6.80 18.75
N PRO A 107 9.47 6.69 19.17
CA PRO A 107 9.09 5.90 20.34
C PRO A 107 9.60 4.47 20.21
N ARG A 108 10.10 3.89 21.31
CA ARG A 108 10.59 2.51 21.35
C ARG A 108 9.66 1.57 22.11
N GLN A 109 8.65 2.10 22.79
CA GLN A 109 7.67 1.32 23.54
C GLN A 109 6.27 1.54 22.96
N LEU A 110 5.46 0.50 22.96
CA LEU A 110 4.07 0.61 22.55
C LEU A 110 3.32 1.57 23.49
N PRO A 111 2.55 2.51 22.95
CA PRO A 111 1.66 3.35 23.76
C PRO A 111 0.56 2.49 24.40
N ALA A 112 -0.35 3.11 25.15
CA ALA A 112 -1.57 2.43 25.59
C ALA A 112 -2.33 1.88 24.36
N MET A 113 -2.61 0.57 24.36
CA MET A 113 -3.12 -0.16 23.20
C MET A 113 -4.65 -0.39 23.23
N ALA A 114 -5.35 0.06 24.27
CA ALA A 114 -6.79 -0.15 24.40
C ALA A 114 -7.55 0.28 23.13
N GLY A 115 -8.27 -0.65 22.53
CA GLY A 115 -9.04 -0.46 21.30
C GLY A 115 -8.23 -0.28 20.01
N LYS A 116 -6.90 -0.34 20.06
CA LYS A 116 -6.01 -0.14 18.91
C LYS A 116 -5.60 -1.46 18.26
N VAL A 117 -5.38 -1.41 16.95
CA VAL A 117 -4.80 -2.53 16.21
C VAL A 117 -3.28 -2.33 16.11
N LEU A 118 -2.52 -3.37 16.42
CA LEU A 118 -1.08 -3.39 16.23
C LEU A 118 -0.74 -4.00 14.87
N PHE A 119 -0.07 -3.25 14.02
CA PHE A 119 0.55 -3.75 12.80
C PHE A 119 2.04 -3.94 13.03
N TYR A 120 2.50 -5.19 12.97
CA TYR A 120 3.92 -5.52 12.99
C TYR A 120 4.47 -5.52 11.58
N ARG A 121 5.32 -4.56 11.30
CA ARG A 121 5.89 -4.17 10.01
C ARG A 121 4.88 -3.58 9.03
N HIS A 122 5.40 -2.67 8.21
CA HIS A 122 4.67 -2.08 7.10
C HIS A 122 4.92 -2.88 5.81
N GLY A 123 3.89 -3.10 5.03
CA GLY A 123 3.99 -3.79 3.75
C GLY A 123 2.84 -3.41 2.80
N PRO A 124 2.87 -3.87 1.54
CA PRO A 124 1.86 -3.53 0.53
C PRO A 124 0.42 -3.85 0.98
N ALA A 125 0.25 -4.91 1.76
CA ALA A 125 -1.06 -5.31 2.30
C ALA A 125 -1.66 -4.28 3.26
N ILE A 126 -0.83 -3.50 3.96
CA ILE A 126 -1.32 -2.47 4.88
C ILE A 126 -1.64 -1.18 4.13
N GLU A 127 -0.94 -0.84 3.07
CA GLU A 127 -1.03 0.49 2.47
C GLU A 127 -2.46 0.83 2.03
N SER A 128 -3.19 -0.13 1.46
CA SER A 128 -4.61 -0.01 1.15
C SER A 128 -5.48 0.04 2.41
N LEU A 129 -5.13 -0.75 3.43
CA LEU A 129 -5.88 -0.87 4.67
C LEU A 129 -5.75 0.37 5.56
N LEU A 130 -4.55 1.00 5.64
CA LEU A 130 -4.34 2.18 6.48
C LEU A 130 -5.24 3.36 6.07
N GLY A 131 -5.46 3.54 4.77
CA GLY A 131 -6.39 4.54 4.27
C GLY A 131 -7.83 4.29 4.76
N GLU A 132 -8.22 3.03 4.89
CA GLU A 132 -9.55 2.65 5.40
C GLU A 132 -9.66 2.86 6.91
N PHE A 133 -8.60 2.52 7.66
CA PHE A 133 -8.53 2.76 9.09
C PHE A 133 -8.60 4.25 9.46
N GLN A 134 -7.91 5.10 8.69
CA GLN A 134 -7.99 6.56 8.87
C GLN A 134 -9.40 7.09 8.61
N ARG A 135 -10.06 6.61 7.54
CA ARG A 135 -11.43 7.02 7.19
C ARG A 135 -12.48 6.53 8.18
N SER A 136 -12.31 5.33 8.73
CA SER A 136 -13.21 4.77 9.75
C SER A 136 -12.94 5.30 11.16
N GLY A 137 -11.87 6.08 11.35
CA GLY A 137 -11.43 6.53 12.68
C GLY A 137 -10.92 5.41 13.58
N THR A 138 -10.63 4.22 13.04
CA THR A 138 -10.14 3.09 13.81
C THR A 138 -8.68 3.32 14.20
N PRO A 139 -8.34 3.38 15.49
CA PRO A 139 -7.00 3.68 15.93
C PRO A 139 -6.06 2.48 15.73
N PHE A 140 -4.84 2.77 15.30
CA PHE A 140 -3.81 1.74 15.08
C PHE A 140 -2.41 2.24 15.44
N VAL A 141 -1.49 1.31 15.58
CA VAL A 141 -0.06 1.54 15.81
C VAL A 141 0.73 0.64 14.88
N ILE A 142 1.75 1.19 14.25
CA ILE A 142 2.69 0.43 13.42
C ILE A 142 3.98 0.22 14.21
N TYR A 143 4.40 -1.02 14.36
CA TYR A 143 5.71 -1.38 14.89
C TYR A 143 6.63 -1.71 13.71
N GLU A 144 7.69 -0.92 13.54
CA GLU A 144 8.60 -1.05 12.40
C GLU A 144 10.05 -1.20 12.86
N GLU A 145 10.79 -2.11 12.20
CA GLU A 145 12.19 -2.39 12.50
C GLU A 145 13.16 -1.67 11.57
N ASP A 146 12.68 -1.14 10.45
CA ASP A 146 13.46 -0.30 9.55
C ASP A 146 13.34 1.17 9.97
N MET A 147 14.47 1.79 10.30
CA MET A 147 14.54 3.16 10.80
C MET A 147 14.04 4.17 9.76
N GLN A 148 14.44 4.01 8.49
CA GLN A 148 14.09 4.96 7.44
C GLN A 148 12.60 4.90 7.11
N LEU A 149 12.07 3.67 7.05
CA LEU A 149 10.64 3.45 6.83
C LEU A 149 9.82 3.97 8.01
N ALA A 150 10.26 3.73 9.25
CA ALA A 150 9.59 4.22 10.45
C ALA A 150 9.54 5.76 10.49
N GLN A 151 10.60 6.46 10.07
CA GLN A 151 10.62 7.91 9.92
C GLN A 151 9.64 8.37 8.84
N THR A 152 9.67 7.77 7.67
CA THR A 152 8.76 8.08 6.56
C THR A 152 7.28 7.92 6.95
N LEU A 153 6.96 6.84 7.66
CA LEU A 153 5.60 6.60 8.14
C LEU A 153 5.15 7.62 9.19
N ARG A 154 6.07 8.03 10.07
CA ARG A 154 5.78 9.08 11.05
C ARG A 154 5.56 10.45 10.38
N ASP A 155 6.34 10.77 9.34
CA ASP A 155 6.17 12.00 8.57
C ASP A 155 4.79 12.05 7.87
N ARG A 156 4.26 10.87 7.52
CA ARG A 156 2.86 10.70 7.08
C ARG A 156 1.83 10.76 8.22
N LYS A 157 2.24 11.14 9.43
CA LYS A 157 1.41 11.29 10.65
C LYS A 157 0.83 9.97 11.19
N TYR A 158 1.44 8.84 10.91
CA TYR A 158 1.10 7.58 11.55
C TYR A 158 1.72 7.47 12.94
N THR A 159 1.05 6.75 13.84
CA THR A 159 1.62 6.38 15.15
C THR A 159 2.57 5.19 14.92
N VAL A 160 3.88 5.46 15.00
CA VAL A 160 4.92 4.48 14.73
C VAL A 160 5.78 4.24 15.96
N VAL A 161 6.07 2.99 16.25
CA VAL A 161 7.04 2.54 17.25
C VAL A 161 8.19 1.87 16.50
N PHE A 162 9.41 2.26 16.84
CA PHE A 162 10.63 1.71 16.25
C PHE A 162 11.37 0.79 17.22
N GLY A 163 11.73 -0.40 16.77
CA GLY A 163 12.52 -1.35 17.57
C GLY A 163 12.77 -2.66 16.85
N ARG A 164 13.48 -3.58 17.51
CA ARG A 164 13.69 -4.94 17.05
C ARG A 164 13.14 -5.90 18.09
N LEU A 165 12.14 -6.67 17.75
CA LEU A 165 11.44 -7.58 18.69
C LEU A 165 12.36 -8.53 19.43
N GLY A 166 13.39 -9.06 18.79
CA GLY A 166 14.31 -10.01 19.42
C GLY A 166 15.31 -9.39 20.42
N GLN A 167 15.38 -8.06 20.53
CA GLN A 167 16.35 -7.36 21.40
C GLN A 167 15.74 -6.82 22.68
N ASP A 168 14.45 -6.47 22.68
CA ASP A 168 13.76 -5.91 23.84
C ASP A 168 12.31 -6.42 23.93
N PRO A 169 12.07 -7.52 24.66
CA PRO A 169 10.72 -8.06 24.87
C PRO A 169 9.78 -7.09 25.61
N SER A 170 10.31 -6.13 26.37
CA SER A 170 9.50 -5.17 27.12
C SER A 170 8.69 -4.24 26.21
N VAL A 171 9.07 -4.13 24.95
CA VAL A 171 8.32 -3.35 23.92
C VAL A 171 6.88 -3.82 23.80
N MET A 172 6.63 -5.13 23.97
CA MET A 172 5.30 -5.74 23.86
C MET A 172 4.45 -5.66 25.14
N ALA A 173 4.94 -5.04 26.21
CA ALA A 173 4.24 -5.02 27.51
C ALA A 173 2.79 -4.53 27.44
N ASN A 174 2.50 -3.56 26.57
CA ASN A 174 1.17 -2.97 26.43
C ASN A 174 0.28 -3.70 25.40
N VAL A 175 0.79 -4.74 24.71
CA VAL A 175 0.04 -5.42 23.64
C VAL A 175 -1.20 -6.15 24.15
N LYS A 176 -1.20 -6.55 25.43
CA LYS A 176 -2.31 -7.28 26.07
C LYS A 176 -3.66 -6.59 25.93
N ASP A 177 -3.66 -5.25 25.88
CA ASP A 177 -4.87 -4.43 25.78
C ASP A 177 -5.23 -4.08 24.32
N ALA A 178 -4.49 -4.60 23.34
CA ALA A 178 -4.76 -4.35 21.93
C ALA A 178 -6.07 -5.00 21.49
N ARG A 179 -6.74 -4.41 20.50
CA ARG A 179 -7.92 -4.99 19.85
C ARG A 179 -7.54 -6.21 19.00
N ALA A 180 -6.47 -6.09 18.23
CA ALA A 180 -5.93 -7.17 17.39
C ALA A 180 -4.46 -6.92 17.08
N VAL A 181 -3.75 -7.97 16.68
CA VAL A 181 -2.38 -7.92 16.19
C VAL A 181 -2.34 -8.47 14.77
N VAL A 182 -1.67 -7.77 13.86
CA VAL A 182 -1.47 -8.18 12.46
C VAL A 182 0.02 -8.24 12.18
N THR A 183 0.53 -9.38 11.74
CA THR A 183 1.96 -9.56 11.48
C THR A 183 2.22 -9.71 9.98
N LEU A 184 3.06 -8.81 9.42
CA LEU A 184 3.27 -8.61 7.98
C LEU A 184 4.76 -8.65 7.58
N GLY A 185 5.62 -9.12 8.48
CA GLY A 185 7.03 -9.35 8.22
C GLY A 185 7.29 -10.62 7.41
N ASN A 186 8.51 -11.13 7.51
CA ASN A 186 8.81 -12.48 7.05
C ASN A 186 8.28 -13.54 8.05
N ASP A 187 8.22 -14.80 7.63
CA ASP A 187 7.59 -15.87 8.41
C ASP A 187 8.21 -16.06 9.81
N HIS A 188 9.55 -15.96 9.92
CA HIS A 188 10.23 -16.06 11.22
C HIS A 188 9.92 -14.88 12.13
N ALA A 189 9.93 -13.67 11.59
CA ALA A 189 9.62 -12.46 12.34
C ALA A 189 8.14 -12.44 12.78
N ASN A 190 7.24 -12.91 11.93
CA ASN A 190 5.82 -13.05 12.23
C ASN A 190 5.58 -14.08 13.35
N ALA A 191 6.29 -15.21 13.30
CA ALA A 191 6.27 -16.22 14.37
C ALA A 191 6.76 -15.64 15.68
N THR A 192 7.90 -14.93 15.67
CA THR A 192 8.45 -14.27 16.87
C THR A 192 7.48 -13.25 17.45
N CYS A 193 6.88 -12.39 16.60
CA CYS A 193 5.88 -11.42 17.05
C CYS A 193 4.67 -12.10 17.68
N THR A 194 4.16 -13.18 17.07
CA THR A 194 3.04 -13.96 17.58
C THR A 194 3.32 -14.55 18.97
N ILE A 195 4.49 -15.17 19.14
CA ILE A 195 4.91 -15.75 20.42
C ILE A 195 5.02 -14.66 21.48
N LEU A 196 5.75 -13.57 21.20
CA LEU A 196 5.96 -12.48 22.16
C LEU A 196 4.64 -11.79 22.55
N ALA A 197 3.71 -11.65 21.62
CA ALA A 197 2.39 -11.12 21.94
C ALA A 197 1.63 -12.04 22.91
N ARG A 198 1.67 -13.36 22.70
CA ARG A 198 1.05 -14.35 23.60
C ARG A 198 1.73 -14.39 24.97
N GLU A 199 3.06 -14.36 25.01
CA GLU A 199 3.84 -14.30 26.24
C GLU A 199 3.56 -13.02 27.05
N ALA A 200 3.33 -11.89 26.37
CA ALA A 200 2.91 -10.64 27.00
C ALA A 200 1.44 -10.63 27.49
N GLY A 201 0.73 -11.77 27.39
CA GLY A 201 -0.64 -11.95 27.88
C GLY A 201 -1.73 -11.49 26.90
N PHE A 202 -1.42 -11.30 25.64
CA PHE A 202 -2.44 -10.96 24.64
C PHE A 202 -3.32 -12.17 24.31
N THR A 203 -4.62 -12.07 24.57
CA THR A 203 -5.62 -13.12 24.32
C THR A 203 -6.48 -12.87 23.08
N GLY A 204 -6.40 -11.67 22.48
CA GLY A 204 -7.18 -11.28 21.32
C GLY A 204 -6.75 -11.96 20.00
N GLN A 205 -7.27 -11.47 18.90
CA GLN A 205 -7.03 -12.04 17.58
C GLN A 205 -5.65 -11.64 17.03
N ILE A 206 -4.89 -12.65 16.56
CA ILE A 206 -3.62 -12.46 15.85
C ILE A 206 -3.79 -12.96 14.41
N PHE A 207 -3.70 -12.05 13.46
CA PHE A 207 -3.72 -12.34 12.03
C PHE A 207 -2.29 -12.35 11.50
N ALA A 208 -1.79 -13.52 11.09
CA ALA A 208 -0.43 -13.66 10.61
C ALA A 208 -0.38 -13.85 9.09
N LEU A 209 0.58 -13.17 8.44
CA LEU A 209 0.92 -13.45 7.07
C LEU A 209 1.93 -14.61 7.01
N ALA A 210 1.69 -15.60 6.14
CA ALA A 210 2.66 -16.62 5.80
C ALA A 210 2.93 -16.59 4.29
N ARG A 211 4.21 -16.61 3.91
CA ARG A 211 4.59 -16.63 2.49
C ARG A 211 4.33 -17.99 1.87
N GLU A 212 4.59 -19.06 2.64
CA GLU A 212 4.40 -20.43 2.21
C GLU A 212 3.20 -21.06 2.93
N PRO A 213 2.29 -21.74 2.20
CA PRO A 213 1.13 -22.42 2.80
C PRO A 213 1.52 -23.45 3.87
N LEU A 214 2.72 -24.03 3.75
CA LEU A 214 3.26 -25.00 4.72
C LEU A 214 3.42 -24.42 6.12
N TYR A 215 3.64 -23.12 6.24
CA TYR A 215 3.82 -22.44 7.53
C TYR A 215 2.51 -22.09 8.23
N ARG A 216 1.36 -22.27 7.56
CA ARG A 216 0.05 -21.99 8.17
C ARG A 216 -0.16 -22.80 9.46
N ALA A 217 0.02 -24.11 9.41
CA ALA A 217 -0.18 -24.98 10.59
C ALA A 217 0.79 -24.67 11.75
N PRO A 218 2.09 -24.48 11.53
CA PRO A 218 3.00 -24.00 12.56
C PRO A 218 2.58 -22.66 13.17
N MET A 219 2.20 -21.68 12.36
CA MET A 219 1.76 -20.35 12.83
C MET A 219 0.52 -20.42 13.73
N LEU A 220 -0.49 -21.21 13.35
CA LEU A 220 -1.67 -21.46 14.18
C LEU A 220 -1.28 -22.11 15.51
N ARG A 221 -0.35 -23.07 15.49
CA ARG A 221 0.10 -23.77 16.69
C ARG A 221 0.82 -22.88 17.69
N ILE A 222 1.56 -21.87 17.22
CA ILE A 222 2.24 -20.91 18.09
C ILE A 222 1.36 -19.77 18.58
N GLY A 223 0.06 -19.77 18.19
CA GLY A 223 -0.93 -18.86 18.76
C GLY A 223 -1.52 -17.83 17.79
N ALA A 224 -1.25 -17.87 16.49
CA ALA A 224 -2.00 -17.10 15.52
C ALA A 224 -3.47 -17.56 15.52
N THR A 225 -4.40 -16.62 15.40
CA THR A 225 -5.84 -16.94 15.31
C THR A 225 -6.20 -17.34 13.89
N ASP A 226 -5.63 -16.63 12.91
CA ASP A 226 -5.75 -16.97 11.50
C ASP A 226 -4.47 -16.63 10.75
N VAL A 227 -4.24 -17.33 9.62
CA VAL A 227 -3.03 -17.21 8.83
C VAL A 227 -3.37 -17.07 7.36
N PHE A 228 -2.97 -15.95 6.78
CA PHE A 228 -3.19 -15.65 5.37
C PHE A 228 -1.94 -15.93 4.56
N THR A 229 -2.13 -16.51 3.38
CA THR A 229 -1.06 -16.76 2.41
C THR A 229 -1.34 -15.95 1.15
N PRO A 230 -0.80 -14.72 1.03
CA PRO A 230 -1.16 -13.81 -0.07
C PRO A 230 -0.92 -14.39 -1.45
N ALA A 231 0.21 -15.10 -1.65
CA ALA A 231 0.51 -15.74 -2.93
C ALA A 231 -0.54 -16.79 -3.33
N HIS A 232 -1.11 -17.51 -2.35
CA HIS A 232 -2.16 -18.51 -2.61
C HIS A 232 -3.46 -17.84 -3.01
N VAL A 233 -3.89 -16.83 -2.26
CA VAL A 233 -5.14 -16.10 -2.54
C VAL A 233 -5.06 -15.35 -3.86
N LEU A 234 -3.94 -14.66 -4.09
CA LEU A 234 -3.68 -13.95 -5.33
C LEU A 234 -3.59 -14.92 -6.53
N GLY A 235 -2.90 -16.06 -6.36
CA GLY A 235 -2.83 -17.11 -7.37
C GLY A 235 -4.22 -17.62 -7.76
N GLY A 236 -5.09 -17.85 -6.78
CA GLY A 236 -6.50 -18.23 -6.98
C GLY A 236 -7.29 -17.15 -7.71
N ALA A 237 -7.13 -15.89 -7.31
CA ALA A 237 -7.80 -14.76 -7.96
C ALA A 237 -7.36 -14.60 -9.43
N LEU A 238 -6.07 -14.73 -9.73
CA LEU A 238 -5.55 -14.67 -11.11
C LEU A 238 -6.03 -15.88 -11.94
N ALA A 239 -5.95 -17.09 -11.40
CA ALA A 239 -6.33 -18.31 -12.09
C ALA A 239 -7.84 -18.34 -12.40
N SER A 240 -8.69 -17.88 -11.47
CA SER A 240 -10.14 -17.82 -11.67
C SER A 240 -10.57 -16.84 -12.77
N ARG A 241 -9.74 -15.82 -13.08
CA ARG A 241 -9.98 -14.92 -14.22
C ARG A 241 -9.60 -15.55 -15.57
N ALA A 242 -8.72 -16.53 -15.56
CA ALA A 242 -8.28 -17.22 -16.77
C ALA A 242 -9.08 -18.49 -17.07
N SER A 243 -9.69 -19.12 -16.05
CA SER A 243 -10.41 -20.39 -16.20
C SER A 243 -11.79 -20.33 -15.55
N LEU A 244 -12.82 -20.84 -16.26
CA LEU A 244 -14.17 -21.04 -15.73
C LEU A 244 -14.27 -22.23 -14.77
N ARG A 245 -13.28 -23.12 -14.78
CA ARG A 245 -13.26 -24.30 -13.91
C ARG A 245 -12.85 -23.97 -12.50
N ILE A 246 -12.24 -22.80 -12.29
CA ILE A 246 -11.84 -22.31 -10.99
C ILE A 246 -12.86 -21.28 -10.52
N SER A 247 -13.63 -21.62 -9.50
CA SER A 247 -14.46 -20.62 -8.81
C SER A 247 -13.53 -19.61 -8.13
N PRO A 248 -13.79 -18.30 -8.26
CA PRO A 248 -13.04 -17.31 -7.50
C PRO A 248 -13.03 -17.70 -6.02
N PRO A 249 -11.92 -17.57 -5.29
CA PRO A 249 -11.91 -17.84 -3.87
C PRO A 249 -12.98 -16.98 -3.20
N ALA A 250 -13.77 -17.59 -2.32
CA ALA A 250 -14.84 -16.89 -1.59
C ALA A 250 -14.32 -15.66 -0.81
N GLU A 251 -13.04 -15.68 -0.49
CA GLU A 251 -12.30 -14.59 0.16
C GLU A 251 -11.98 -13.41 -0.78
N GLY A 252 -12.02 -13.60 -2.09
CA GLY A 252 -11.82 -12.55 -3.11
C GLY A 252 -13.11 -12.01 -3.71
N MET A 253 -14.22 -12.75 -3.61
CA MET A 253 -15.56 -12.28 -3.94
C MET A 253 -16.19 -11.72 -2.68
N HIS A 254 -16.50 -10.44 -2.68
CA HIS A 254 -17.25 -9.81 -1.60
C HIS A 254 -18.70 -10.32 -1.66
N LEU A 255 -18.97 -11.41 -0.93
CA LEU A 255 -20.31 -11.91 -0.74
C LEU A 255 -21.04 -10.98 0.22
N LEU A 256 -21.92 -10.18 -0.33
CA LEU A 256 -22.85 -9.36 0.42
C LEU A 256 -24.04 -10.23 0.83
N GLY A 257 -23.90 -10.97 1.94
CA GLY A 257 -24.81 -12.06 2.26
C GLY A 257 -24.46 -13.36 1.49
N THR A 258 -25.25 -14.43 1.65
CA THR A 258 -24.91 -15.77 1.13
C THR A 258 -25.02 -15.93 -0.40
N LYS A 259 -25.60 -14.97 -1.13
CA LYS A 259 -25.89 -15.11 -2.58
C LYS A 259 -25.53 -13.90 -3.45
N ILE A 260 -25.22 -12.74 -2.88
CA ILE A 260 -24.87 -11.53 -3.64
C ILE A 260 -23.35 -11.41 -3.77
N GLY A 261 -22.88 -11.18 -4.98
CA GLY A 261 -21.47 -10.93 -5.30
C GLY A 261 -21.26 -9.55 -5.92
N LEU A 262 -20.04 -9.08 -5.80
CA LEU A 262 -19.49 -7.95 -6.54
C LEU A 262 -18.40 -8.49 -7.45
N THR A 263 -18.41 -8.12 -8.73
CA THR A 263 -17.39 -8.55 -9.70
C THR A 263 -17.04 -7.43 -10.66
N GLU A 264 -15.86 -7.58 -11.26
CA GLU A 264 -15.33 -6.68 -12.27
C GLU A 264 -15.07 -7.46 -13.56
N PHE A 265 -15.42 -6.89 -14.71
CA PHE A 265 -15.06 -7.45 -16.00
C PHE A 265 -14.91 -6.36 -17.06
N ARG A 266 -14.06 -6.63 -18.04
CA ARG A 266 -13.83 -5.70 -19.15
C ARG A 266 -14.88 -5.89 -20.23
N ILE A 267 -15.40 -4.77 -20.75
CA ILE A 267 -16.26 -4.74 -21.92
C ILE A 267 -15.35 -4.84 -23.16
N ARG A 268 -15.43 -5.92 -23.89
CA ARG A 268 -14.72 -6.05 -25.17
C ARG A 268 -15.39 -5.17 -26.25
N PRO A 269 -14.61 -4.70 -27.25
CA PRO A 269 -15.18 -3.91 -28.34
C PRO A 269 -16.27 -4.63 -29.14
N ASP A 270 -16.21 -5.97 -29.22
CA ASP A 270 -17.17 -6.85 -29.88
C ASP A 270 -18.32 -7.31 -28.96
N SER A 271 -18.39 -6.79 -27.74
CA SER A 271 -19.45 -7.10 -26.77
C SER A 271 -20.76 -6.39 -27.11
N PRO A 272 -21.93 -7.05 -26.91
CA PRO A 272 -23.22 -6.37 -27.00
C PRO A 272 -23.42 -5.28 -25.93
N LEU A 273 -22.54 -5.17 -24.94
CA LEU A 273 -22.55 -4.10 -23.94
C LEU A 273 -21.74 -2.88 -24.38
N ALA A 274 -20.90 -3.00 -25.42
CA ALA A 274 -20.00 -1.96 -25.84
C ALA A 274 -20.74 -0.77 -26.44
N ASP A 275 -20.42 0.44 -25.94
CA ASP A 275 -20.96 1.71 -26.37
C ASP A 275 -22.50 1.81 -26.32
N MET A 276 -23.12 0.98 -25.48
CA MET A 276 -24.57 1.00 -25.18
C MET A 276 -24.85 1.83 -23.93
N ARG A 277 -26.04 2.41 -23.85
CA ARG A 277 -26.52 3.06 -22.63
C ARG A 277 -27.03 2.01 -21.65
N LEU A 278 -26.77 2.22 -20.37
CA LEU A 278 -27.18 1.30 -19.30
C LEU A 278 -28.72 1.09 -19.29
N GLY A 279 -29.49 2.14 -19.61
CA GLY A 279 -30.94 2.07 -19.69
C GLY A 279 -31.45 1.15 -20.81
N ASP A 280 -30.78 1.15 -21.97
CA ASP A 280 -31.18 0.33 -23.13
C ASP A 280 -30.92 -1.18 -22.86
N LEU A 281 -29.90 -1.47 -22.07
CA LEU A 281 -29.52 -2.86 -21.72
C LEU A 281 -30.41 -3.49 -20.66
N ASN A 282 -31.14 -2.70 -19.87
CA ASN A 282 -32.01 -3.17 -18.81
C ASN A 282 -31.42 -4.29 -17.93
N LEU A 283 -30.10 -4.25 -17.67
CA LEU A 283 -29.34 -5.30 -16.98
C LEU A 283 -29.94 -5.67 -15.61
N ARG A 284 -30.51 -4.68 -14.93
CA ARG A 284 -31.16 -4.89 -13.64
C ARG A 284 -32.46 -5.66 -13.77
N GLN A 285 -33.30 -5.34 -14.75
CA GLN A 285 -34.59 -6.01 -14.94
C GLN A 285 -34.45 -7.37 -15.58
N GLN A 286 -33.53 -7.55 -16.54
CA GLN A 286 -33.35 -8.78 -17.28
C GLN A 286 -32.45 -9.79 -16.58
N HIS A 287 -31.47 -9.29 -15.84
CA HIS A 287 -30.42 -10.12 -15.26
C HIS A 287 -30.24 -9.92 -13.75
N GLY A 288 -31.00 -9.06 -13.08
CA GLY A 288 -30.83 -8.78 -11.64
C GLY A 288 -29.43 -8.26 -11.27
N VAL A 289 -28.76 -7.54 -12.20
CA VAL A 289 -27.40 -7.03 -12.02
C VAL A 289 -27.40 -5.52 -12.06
N SER A 290 -26.85 -4.89 -11.03
CA SER A 290 -26.71 -3.45 -10.93
C SER A 290 -25.26 -3.02 -11.24
N VAL A 291 -25.09 -2.04 -12.12
CA VAL A 291 -23.81 -1.44 -12.44
C VAL A 291 -23.50 -0.36 -11.40
N ILE A 292 -22.36 -0.46 -10.72
CA ILE A 292 -21.88 0.54 -9.76
C ILE A 292 -21.13 1.64 -10.51
N GLY A 293 -20.29 1.28 -11.47
CA GLY A 293 -19.50 2.21 -12.27
C GLY A 293 -18.59 1.48 -13.24
N GLN A 294 -17.75 2.27 -13.91
CA GLN A 294 -16.78 1.75 -14.87
C GLN A 294 -15.45 2.48 -14.78
N TRP A 295 -14.37 1.74 -15.01
CA TRP A 295 -13.06 2.27 -15.26
C TRP A 295 -12.83 2.39 -16.77
N HIS A 296 -12.47 3.57 -17.23
CA HIS A 296 -12.11 3.79 -18.63
C HIS A 296 -10.94 4.77 -18.71
N GLY A 297 -9.87 4.38 -19.41
CA GLY A 297 -8.68 5.22 -19.54
C GLY A 297 -8.02 5.59 -18.20
N GLY A 298 -8.18 4.74 -17.18
CA GLY A 298 -7.64 4.96 -15.84
C GLY A 298 -8.45 5.91 -14.97
N THR A 299 -9.67 6.24 -15.38
CA THR A 299 -10.58 7.08 -14.60
C THR A 299 -11.84 6.31 -14.26
N PHE A 300 -12.18 6.25 -12.96
CA PHE A 300 -13.43 5.67 -12.50
C PHE A 300 -14.58 6.67 -12.69
N THR A 301 -15.67 6.20 -13.27
CA THR A 301 -16.93 6.95 -13.39
C THR A 301 -18.04 6.13 -12.76
N ALA A 302 -18.68 6.65 -11.70
CA ALA A 302 -19.84 6.02 -11.11
C ALA A 302 -20.99 6.00 -12.13
N ALA A 303 -21.77 4.91 -12.12
CA ALA A 303 -22.97 4.81 -12.95
C ALA A 303 -23.99 5.86 -12.52
N GLN A 304 -24.24 6.86 -13.33
CA GLN A 304 -25.11 8.01 -12.97
C GLN A 304 -26.58 7.81 -13.35
N GLY A 305 -26.99 6.63 -13.82
CA GLY A 305 -28.36 6.32 -14.20
C GLY A 305 -28.47 5.70 -15.59
N PRO A 306 -29.67 5.64 -16.16
CA PRO A 306 -29.92 4.95 -17.42
C PRO A 306 -29.12 5.53 -18.61
N ASP A 307 -28.77 6.80 -18.54
CA ASP A 307 -27.99 7.49 -19.59
C ASP A 307 -26.47 7.19 -19.53
N THR A 308 -26.01 6.42 -18.55
CA THR A 308 -24.60 6.02 -18.43
C THR A 308 -24.19 5.20 -19.64
N LEU A 309 -23.22 5.71 -20.43
CA LEU A 309 -22.65 5.02 -21.58
C LEU A 309 -21.60 4.02 -21.12
N LEU A 310 -21.78 2.74 -21.44
CA LEU A 310 -20.81 1.68 -21.18
C LEU A 310 -19.79 1.62 -22.32
N ARG A 311 -18.59 2.11 -22.08
CA ARG A 311 -17.57 2.27 -23.12
C ARG A 311 -16.88 0.94 -23.46
N ALA A 312 -16.63 0.71 -24.74
CA ALA A 312 -15.75 -0.37 -25.18
C ALA A 312 -14.38 -0.27 -24.50
N GLY A 313 -13.85 -1.39 -24.01
CA GLY A 313 -12.58 -1.44 -23.28
C GLY A 313 -12.65 -1.00 -21.81
N ALA A 314 -13.79 -0.52 -21.33
CA ALA A 314 -13.99 -0.17 -19.93
C ALA A 314 -14.07 -1.44 -19.04
N ILE A 315 -13.66 -1.31 -17.78
CA ILE A 315 -13.86 -2.33 -16.75
C ILE A 315 -15.10 -1.95 -15.97
N LEU A 316 -16.08 -2.79 -16.02
CA LEU A 316 -17.37 -2.60 -15.37
C LEU A 316 -17.32 -3.19 -13.96
N ILE A 317 -17.78 -2.44 -12.96
CA ILE A 317 -18.00 -2.92 -11.59
C ILE A 317 -19.48 -3.15 -11.42
N VAL A 318 -19.85 -4.39 -11.11
CA VAL A 318 -21.23 -4.83 -11.02
C VAL A 318 -21.52 -5.60 -9.74
N VAL A 319 -22.76 -5.53 -9.28
CA VAL A 319 -23.27 -6.27 -8.12
C VAL A 319 -24.57 -6.97 -8.49
N GLY A 320 -24.73 -8.19 -8.00
CA GLY A 320 -25.93 -8.99 -8.26
C GLY A 320 -25.82 -10.40 -7.69
N LEU A 321 -26.80 -11.26 -7.98
CA LEU A 321 -26.70 -12.68 -7.66
C LEU A 321 -25.56 -13.33 -8.46
N LEU A 322 -24.79 -14.21 -7.83
CA LEU A 322 -23.61 -14.86 -8.44
C LEU A 322 -23.92 -15.48 -9.81
N ALA A 323 -25.00 -16.25 -9.91
CA ALA A 323 -25.39 -16.89 -11.16
C ALA A 323 -25.75 -15.89 -12.28
N ASN A 324 -26.17 -14.69 -11.91
CA ASN A 324 -26.52 -13.64 -12.86
C ASN A 324 -25.30 -12.83 -13.27
N LEU A 325 -24.36 -12.63 -12.35
CA LEU A 325 -23.07 -12.00 -12.66
C LEU A 325 -22.31 -12.74 -13.75
N GLU A 326 -22.27 -14.08 -13.70
CA GLU A 326 -21.67 -14.92 -14.74
C GLU A 326 -22.32 -14.76 -16.11
N LYS A 327 -23.66 -14.53 -16.17
CA LYS A 327 -24.35 -14.29 -17.44
C LYS A 327 -23.91 -12.96 -18.06
N VAL A 328 -23.84 -11.89 -17.26
CA VAL A 328 -23.44 -10.56 -17.74
C VAL A 328 -21.96 -10.54 -18.11
N GLU A 329 -21.11 -11.24 -17.35
CA GLU A 329 -19.69 -11.42 -17.70
C GLU A 329 -19.53 -12.09 -19.07
N ARG A 330 -20.33 -13.11 -19.38
CA ARG A 330 -20.35 -13.74 -20.72
C ARG A 330 -20.79 -12.79 -21.83
N MET A 331 -21.69 -11.86 -21.56
CA MET A 331 -22.08 -10.82 -22.50
C MET A 331 -20.95 -9.81 -22.73
N ALA A 332 -20.20 -9.47 -21.69
CA ALA A 332 -19.07 -8.56 -21.79
C ALA A 332 -17.90 -9.15 -22.58
N MET A 333 -17.70 -10.48 -22.46
CA MET A 333 -16.62 -11.25 -23.12
C MET A 333 -17.21 -12.46 -23.86
N PRO A 334 -17.86 -12.25 -25.01
CA PRO A 334 -18.64 -13.31 -25.67
C PRO A 334 -17.78 -14.44 -26.27
N ILE A 335 -16.50 -14.20 -26.55
CA ILE A 335 -15.64 -15.19 -27.19
C ILE A 335 -14.52 -15.61 -26.25
N ARG A 336 -14.56 -16.85 -25.74
CA ARG A 336 -13.42 -17.51 -25.13
C ARG A 336 -12.68 -18.30 -26.21
N ARG A 337 -11.38 -18.01 -26.38
CA ARG A 337 -10.54 -18.78 -27.30
C ARG A 337 -10.28 -20.16 -26.71
N SER A 338 -10.29 -21.19 -27.56
CA SER A 338 -9.69 -22.48 -27.23
C SER A 338 -8.18 -22.34 -27.29
N GLY A 339 -7.44 -22.89 -26.35
CA GLY A 339 -5.97 -22.85 -26.32
C GLY A 339 -5.43 -22.97 -24.90
N PRO A 340 -4.12 -23.09 -24.72
CA PRO A 340 -3.51 -23.15 -23.40
C PRO A 340 -3.64 -21.82 -22.68
N ILE A 341 -3.65 -21.85 -21.35
CA ILE A 341 -3.45 -20.67 -20.52
C ILE A 341 -1.94 -20.49 -20.36
N VAL A 342 -1.42 -19.34 -20.74
CA VAL A 342 0.01 -19.04 -20.61
C VAL A 342 0.26 -18.31 -19.29
N VAL A 343 1.22 -18.78 -18.50
CA VAL A 343 1.65 -18.16 -17.24
C VAL A 343 3.09 -17.70 -17.38
N ALA A 344 3.31 -16.39 -17.35
CA ALA A 344 4.65 -15.80 -17.41
C ALA A 344 5.11 -15.33 -16.02
N GLY A 345 6.27 -15.85 -15.59
CA GLY A 345 6.83 -15.71 -14.25
C GLY A 345 6.46 -16.90 -13.36
N TYR A 346 7.46 -17.71 -12.98
CA TYR A 346 7.30 -18.90 -12.15
C TYR A 346 7.86 -18.71 -10.74
N GLY A 347 7.55 -17.54 -10.14
CA GLY A 347 7.74 -17.27 -8.72
C GLY A 347 6.60 -17.88 -7.87
N ALA A 348 6.52 -17.53 -6.58
CA ALA A 348 5.52 -18.10 -5.67
C ALA A 348 4.07 -17.98 -6.18
N VAL A 349 3.71 -16.83 -6.75
CA VAL A 349 2.36 -16.61 -7.31
C VAL A 349 2.16 -17.41 -8.59
N GLY A 350 3.09 -17.32 -9.56
CA GLY A 350 2.96 -18.02 -10.84
C GLY A 350 2.97 -19.54 -10.70
N PHE A 351 3.79 -20.05 -9.79
CA PHE A 351 3.77 -21.47 -9.41
C PHE A 351 2.37 -21.89 -8.92
N LYS A 352 1.78 -21.09 -8.02
CA LYS A 352 0.45 -21.39 -7.47
C LYS A 352 -0.65 -21.30 -8.54
N VAL A 353 -0.57 -20.31 -9.43
CA VAL A 353 -1.47 -20.19 -10.59
C VAL A 353 -1.40 -21.44 -11.45
N ALA A 354 -0.17 -21.82 -11.87
CA ALA A 354 0.03 -23.01 -12.72
C ALA A 354 -0.47 -24.29 -12.05
N GLN A 355 -0.19 -24.47 -10.75
CA GLN A 355 -0.69 -25.60 -9.98
C GLN A 355 -2.21 -25.66 -10.00
N MET A 356 -2.89 -24.57 -9.68
CA MET A 356 -4.37 -24.53 -9.61
C MET A 356 -5.01 -24.78 -10.98
N LEU A 357 -4.42 -24.27 -12.06
CA LEU A 357 -4.89 -24.55 -13.42
C LEU A 357 -4.72 -26.02 -13.78
N GLN A 358 -3.60 -26.63 -13.43
CA GLN A 358 -3.34 -28.05 -13.66
C GLN A 358 -4.27 -28.94 -12.83
N ASP A 359 -4.53 -28.59 -11.57
CA ASP A 359 -5.43 -29.34 -10.66
C ASP A 359 -6.87 -29.44 -11.21
N VAL A 360 -7.32 -28.44 -11.99
CA VAL A 360 -8.65 -28.47 -12.63
C VAL A 360 -8.61 -28.98 -14.08
N GLY A 361 -7.46 -29.47 -14.53
CA GLY A 361 -7.30 -30.06 -15.87
C GLY A 361 -7.24 -29.03 -17.01
N GLU A 362 -6.84 -27.77 -16.73
CA GLU A 362 -6.54 -26.80 -17.78
C GLU A 362 -5.17 -27.06 -18.39
N THR A 363 -5.06 -26.83 -19.70
CA THR A 363 -3.76 -26.87 -20.39
C THR A 363 -3.01 -25.57 -20.07
N CYS A 364 -1.89 -25.69 -19.35
CA CYS A 364 -1.06 -24.55 -18.94
C CYS A 364 0.29 -24.61 -19.62
N THR A 365 0.80 -23.46 -20.08
CA THR A 365 2.17 -23.27 -20.57
C THR A 365 2.88 -22.21 -19.73
N VAL A 366 3.99 -22.60 -19.09
CA VAL A 366 4.73 -21.74 -18.16
C VAL A 366 5.98 -21.17 -18.81
N ILE A 367 6.15 -19.84 -18.73
CA ILE A 367 7.33 -19.09 -19.17
C ILE A 367 8.09 -18.57 -17.94
N ASP A 368 9.39 -18.78 -17.87
CA ASP A 368 10.29 -18.10 -16.91
C ASP A 368 11.69 -17.96 -17.53
N ILE A 369 12.45 -16.97 -17.07
CA ILE A 369 13.85 -16.78 -17.46
C ILE A 369 14.75 -17.84 -16.85
N ARG A 370 14.34 -18.43 -15.72
CA ARG A 370 15.10 -19.44 -14.97
C ARG A 370 14.70 -20.85 -15.43
N ARG A 371 15.71 -21.70 -15.53
CA ARG A 371 15.50 -23.13 -15.80
C ARG A 371 15.08 -23.84 -14.51
N THR A 372 13.78 -24.00 -14.29
CA THR A 372 13.21 -24.66 -13.12
C THR A 372 12.25 -25.76 -13.57
N ALA A 373 12.12 -26.83 -12.78
CA ALA A 373 11.13 -27.88 -13.06
C ALA A 373 9.73 -27.28 -13.10
N GLY A 374 8.94 -27.58 -14.14
CA GLY A 374 7.61 -27.01 -14.36
C GLY A 374 7.60 -25.77 -15.26
N VAL A 375 8.76 -25.32 -15.78
CA VAL A 375 8.85 -24.27 -16.81
C VAL A 375 8.93 -24.94 -18.18
N ASP A 376 7.97 -24.64 -19.06
CA ASP A 376 7.86 -25.19 -20.39
C ASP A 376 8.71 -24.41 -21.42
N VAL A 377 8.73 -23.08 -21.28
CA VAL A 377 9.45 -22.17 -22.16
C VAL A 377 10.41 -21.31 -21.34
N ILE A 378 11.71 -21.57 -21.54
CA ILE A 378 12.76 -20.75 -20.91
C ILE A 378 13.01 -19.55 -21.82
N GLY A 379 12.81 -18.34 -21.29
CA GLY A 379 13.01 -17.09 -22.01
C GLY A 379 12.37 -15.89 -21.34
N ASN A 380 12.69 -14.70 -21.83
CA ASN A 380 12.09 -13.46 -21.34
C ASN A 380 10.76 -13.21 -22.05
N VAL A 381 9.70 -12.94 -21.28
CA VAL A 381 8.36 -12.61 -21.80
C VAL A 381 8.33 -11.35 -22.67
N LEU A 382 9.34 -10.49 -22.56
CA LEU A 382 9.51 -9.31 -23.42
C LEU A 382 10.01 -9.66 -24.84
N GLU A 383 10.48 -10.89 -25.08
CA GLU A 383 11.01 -11.32 -26.36
C GLU A 383 9.93 -11.98 -27.22
N PHE A 384 9.72 -11.48 -28.44
CA PHE A 384 8.76 -12.07 -29.37
C PHE A 384 9.03 -13.54 -29.68
N ALA A 385 10.31 -13.96 -29.68
CA ALA A 385 10.68 -15.36 -29.86
C ALA A 385 10.14 -16.24 -28.73
N THR A 386 10.19 -15.77 -27.52
CA THR A 386 9.64 -16.44 -26.32
C THR A 386 8.13 -16.53 -26.40
N LEU A 387 7.43 -15.40 -26.71
CA LEU A 387 5.98 -15.36 -26.88
C LEU A 387 5.50 -16.29 -27.99
N LYS A 388 6.24 -16.37 -29.09
CA LYS A 388 5.95 -17.29 -30.19
C LYS A 388 6.11 -18.76 -29.79
N LYS A 389 7.20 -19.12 -29.08
CA LYS A 389 7.41 -20.48 -28.56
C LYS A 389 6.29 -20.92 -27.62
N ALA A 390 5.82 -20.00 -26.77
CA ALA A 390 4.72 -20.23 -25.83
C ALA A 390 3.34 -20.18 -26.50
N ARG A 391 3.27 -19.94 -27.82
CA ARG A 391 2.01 -19.87 -28.60
C ARG A 391 0.99 -18.86 -28.01
N VAL A 392 1.48 -17.70 -27.55
CA VAL A 392 0.66 -16.68 -26.86
C VAL A 392 -0.53 -16.22 -27.70
N ARG A 393 -0.38 -16.09 -29.03
CA ARG A 393 -1.48 -15.71 -29.93
C ARG A 393 -2.63 -16.72 -29.98
N GLU A 394 -2.35 -17.96 -29.66
CA GLU A 394 -3.33 -19.06 -29.66
C GLU A 394 -3.88 -19.31 -28.26
N ALA A 395 -3.35 -18.65 -27.25
CA ALA A 395 -3.72 -18.84 -25.85
C ALA A 395 -5.17 -18.42 -25.58
N SER A 396 -5.84 -19.15 -24.68
CA SER A 396 -7.14 -18.75 -24.15
C SER A 396 -7.05 -17.56 -23.20
N ALA A 397 -5.93 -17.43 -22.48
CA ALA A 397 -5.56 -16.30 -21.65
C ALA A 397 -4.05 -16.27 -21.39
N ILE A 398 -3.50 -15.12 -21.04
CA ILE A 398 -2.15 -15.00 -20.50
C ILE A 398 -2.19 -14.33 -19.13
N ILE A 399 -1.43 -14.90 -18.17
CA ILE A 399 -1.27 -14.39 -16.83
C ILE A 399 0.18 -13.93 -16.67
N LEU A 400 0.38 -12.63 -16.41
CA LEU A 400 1.69 -12.08 -16.07
C LEU A 400 1.83 -12.07 -14.54
N ALA A 401 2.59 -13.02 -14.00
CA ALA A 401 2.85 -13.18 -12.56
C ALA A 401 4.25 -12.67 -12.15
N LEU A 402 4.72 -11.59 -12.81
CA LEU A 402 6.01 -10.97 -12.57
C LEU A 402 6.06 -10.28 -11.20
N SER A 403 7.23 -10.20 -10.57
CA SER A 403 7.41 -9.61 -9.24
C SER A 403 7.71 -8.11 -9.27
N ASP A 404 8.29 -7.61 -10.36
CA ASP A 404 8.57 -6.19 -10.57
C ASP A 404 7.46 -5.53 -11.39
N ASP A 405 6.86 -4.46 -10.85
CA ASP A 405 5.74 -3.78 -11.50
C ASP A 405 6.17 -3.03 -12.76
N SER A 406 7.40 -2.53 -12.84
CA SER A 406 7.90 -1.81 -14.03
C SER A 406 8.09 -2.78 -15.19
N GLU A 407 8.65 -3.97 -14.90
CA GLU A 407 8.75 -5.06 -15.88
C GLU A 407 7.37 -5.54 -16.30
N ALA A 408 6.44 -5.69 -15.36
CA ALA A 408 5.05 -6.11 -15.63
C ALA A 408 4.30 -5.11 -16.51
N ILE A 409 4.44 -3.78 -16.29
CA ILE A 409 3.86 -2.72 -17.13
C ILE A 409 4.37 -2.86 -18.58
N PHE A 410 5.69 -3.01 -18.75
CA PHE A 410 6.28 -3.13 -20.07
C PHE A 410 5.90 -4.44 -20.76
N ALA A 411 5.93 -5.57 -20.03
CA ALA A 411 5.45 -6.85 -20.52
C ALA A 411 3.98 -6.82 -20.94
N THR A 412 3.13 -6.12 -20.17
CA THR A 412 1.71 -5.93 -20.49
C THR A 412 1.55 -5.25 -21.86
N ALA A 413 2.27 -4.14 -22.10
CA ALA A 413 2.24 -3.43 -23.37
C ALA A 413 2.77 -4.30 -24.52
N ALA A 414 3.90 -4.98 -24.33
CA ALA A 414 4.52 -5.85 -25.35
C ALA A 414 3.62 -7.04 -25.72
N VAL A 415 3.00 -7.68 -24.73
CA VAL A 415 2.06 -8.80 -24.94
C VAL A 415 0.80 -8.31 -25.64
N ARG A 416 0.27 -7.14 -25.27
CA ARG A 416 -0.91 -6.55 -25.92
C ARG A 416 -0.66 -6.22 -27.39
N ASP A 417 0.52 -5.68 -27.71
CA ASP A 417 0.94 -5.41 -29.10
C ASP A 417 1.10 -6.73 -29.89
N TYR A 418 1.72 -7.75 -29.29
CA TYR A 418 1.93 -9.04 -29.91
C TYR A 418 0.64 -9.84 -30.12
N ALA A 419 -0.28 -9.81 -29.14
CA ALA A 419 -1.51 -10.61 -29.12
C ALA A 419 -2.72 -9.76 -28.66
N PRO A 420 -3.22 -8.86 -29.53
CA PRO A 420 -4.24 -7.87 -29.17
C PRO A 420 -5.54 -8.45 -28.60
N GLU A 421 -5.87 -9.67 -29.03
CA GLU A 421 -7.14 -10.33 -28.75
C GLU A 421 -7.11 -11.26 -27.52
N VAL A 422 -5.91 -11.58 -26.98
CA VAL A 422 -5.80 -12.54 -25.89
C VAL A 422 -6.12 -11.85 -24.56
N PRO A 423 -7.00 -12.44 -23.71
CA PRO A 423 -7.23 -11.94 -22.36
C PRO A 423 -5.93 -11.88 -21.57
N LEU A 424 -5.64 -10.70 -20.98
CA LEU A 424 -4.39 -10.42 -20.30
C LEU A 424 -4.64 -10.07 -18.83
N ILE A 425 -4.24 -10.98 -17.95
CA ILE A 425 -4.40 -10.87 -16.51
C ILE A 425 -3.02 -10.59 -15.90
N VAL A 426 -2.92 -9.55 -15.07
CA VAL A 426 -1.63 -9.08 -14.57
C VAL A 426 -1.62 -9.01 -13.04
N ARG A 427 -0.57 -9.58 -12.43
CA ARG A 427 -0.25 -9.35 -11.03
C ARG A 427 0.32 -7.95 -10.85
N VAL A 428 -0.11 -7.28 -9.81
CA VAL A 428 0.41 -5.99 -9.36
C VAL A 428 0.94 -6.13 -7.94
N SER A 429 2.16 -5.70 -7.69
CA SER A 429 2.74 -5.75 -6.35
C SER A 429 2.29 -4.55 -5.51
N ARG A 430 2.23 -3.35 -6.11
CA ARG A 430 1.82 -2.12 -5.43
C ARG A 430 0.52 -1.59 -6.01
N THR A 431 -0.50 -1.45 -5.18
CA THR A 431 -1.87 -1.07 -5.59
C THR A 431 -1.92 0.19 -6.45
N HIS A 432 -1.07 1.20 -6.21
CA HIS A 432 -1.04 2.42 -7.03
C HIS A 432 -0.59 2.22 -8.49
N ASN A 433 -0.04 1.05 -8.83
CA ASN A 433 0.32 0.69 -10.20
C ASN A 433 -0.83 0.00 -10.97
N THR A 434 -1.92 -0.36 -10.30
CA THR A 434 -3.09 -1.03 -10.92
C THR A 434 -3.61 -0.26 -12.12
N GLU A 435 -3.82 1.04 -11.99
CA GLU A 435 -4.27 1.91 -13.08
C GLU A 435 -3.30 1.93 -14.27
N ARG A 436 -1.98 1.91 -13.99
CA ARG A 436 -0.95 1.88 -15.04
C ARG A 436 -0.99 0.59 -15.83
N MET A 437 -1.25 -0.57 -15.17
CA MET A 437 -1.43 -1.85 -15.85
C MET A 437 -2.62 -1.83 -16.81
N TYR A 438 -3.74 -1.27 -16.39
CA TYR A 438 -4.90 -1.12 -17.27
C TYR A 438 -4.60 -0.22 -18.47
N ARG A 439 -3.92 0.90 -18.26
CA ARG A 439 -3.48 1.80 -19.36
C ARG A 439 -2.52 1.11 -20.33
N SER A 440 -1.70 0.18 -19.85
CA SER A 440 -0.77 -0.60 -20.67
C SER A 440 -1.46 -1.74 -21.43
N GLY A 441 -2.76 -1.97 -21.21
CA GLY A 441 -3.55 -2.94 -21.98
C GLY A 441 -3.95 -4.20 -21.23
N ALA A 442 -3.78 -4.28 -19.91
CA ALA A 442 -4.32 -5.38 -19.11
C ALA A 442 -5.85 -5.41 -19.19
N ASP A 443 -6.43 -6.61 -19.22
CA ASP A 443 -7.88 -6.81 -19.06
C ASP A 443 -8.26 -6.88 -17.59
N PHE A 444 -7.36 -7.48 -16.77
CA PHE A 444 -7.47 -7.55 -15.32
C PHE A 444 -6.11 -7.28 -14.69
N ALA A 445 -6.09 -6.43 -13.68
CA ALA A 445 -4.91 -6.12 -12.88
C ALA A 445 -5.25 -6.34 -11.41
N ILE A 446 -4.62 -7.34 -10.77
CA ILE A 446 -4.95 -7.76 -9.40
C ILE A 446 -3.77 -7.48 -8.50
N SER A 447 -3.99 -6.63 -7.47
CA SER A 447 -2.95 -6.26 -6.51
C SER A 447 -2.92 -7.20 -5.31
N GLU A 448 -1.72 -7.70 -5.00
CA GLU A 448 -1.47 -8.50 -3.80
C GLU A 448 -1.83 -7.71 -2.53
N GLY A 449 -1.43 -6.43 -2.48
CA GLY A 449 -1.74 -5.55 -1.36
C GLY A 449 -3.23 -5.30 -1.19
N GLU A 450 -3.95 -5.16 -2.29
CA GLU A 450 -5.39 -4.94 -2.26
C GLU A 450 -6.15 -6.20 -1.79
N VAL A 451 -5.81 -7.37 -2.33
CA VAL A 451 -6.42 -8.63 -1.92
C VAL A 451 -6.20 -8.89 -0.43
N ALA A 452 -4.94 -8.80 0.03
CA ALA A 452 -4.62 -8.98 1.44
C ALA A 452 -5.26 -7.90 2.33
N GLY A 453 -5.27 -6.64 1.88
CA GLY A 453 -5.89 -5.52 2.59
C GLY A 453 -7.40 -5.69 2.74
N LYS A 454 -8.11 -6.15 1.70
CA LYS A 454 -9.56 -6.44 1.74
C LYS A 454 -9.88 -7.56 2.74
N ILE A 455 -9.10 -8.64 2.75
CA ILE A 455 -9.26 -9.73 3.72
C ILE A 455 -9.08 -9.22 5.15
N LEU A 456 -8.01 -8.48 5.41
CA LEU A 456 -7.74 -7.92 6.73
C LEU A 456 -8.81 -6.89 7.14
N ALA A 457 -9.27 -6.06 6.21
CA ALA A 457 -10.35 -5.10 6.47
C ALA A 457 -11.64 -5.82 6.91
N TYR A 458 -12.02 -6.90 6.23
CA TYR A 458 -13.18 -7.70 6.59
C TYR A 458 -13.11 -8.27 8.01
N HIS A 459 -11.92 -8.70 8.45
CA HIS A 459 -11.73 -9.26 9.79
C HIS A 459 -11.56 -8.20 10.89
N LEU A 460 -10.97 -7.04 10.57
CA LEU A 460 -10.58 -6.02 11.54
C LEU A 460 -11.56 -4.87 11.67
N LEU A 461 -12.22 -4.51 10.57
CA LEU A 461 -13.28 -3.52 10.55
C LEU A 461 -14.63 -4.24 10.68
N ASP A 462 -15.65 -3.48 11.03
CA ASP A 462 -16.99 -4.04 11.18
C ASP A 462 -17.38 -4.74 9.86
N LYS A 463 -17.74 -6.03 9.93
CA LYS A 463 -18.11 -6.89 8.78
C LYS A 463 -19.23 -6.33 7.88
N GLN A 464 -19.74 -5.17 8.21
CA GLN A 464 -20.82 -4.46 7.51
C GLN A 464 -20.36 -3.56 6.36
N LEU A 465 -19.03 -3.27 6.27
CA LEU A 465 -18.48 -2.38 5.26
C LEU A 465 -17.72 -3.18 4.21
N VAL A 466 -18.25 -3.20 2.99
CA VAL A 466 -17.53 -3.72 1.82
C VAL A 466 -16.95 -2.52 1.06
N PRO A 467 -15.65 -2.26 1.15
CA PRO A 467 -15.04 -1.21 0.35
C PRO A 467 -15.08 -1.61 -1.14
N VAL A 468 -15.67 -0.77 -1.94
CA VAL A 468 -15.59 -0.77 -3.40
C VAL A 468 -14.55 0.29 -3.80
N GLU A 469 -14.07 0.28 -5.02
CA GLU A 469 -13.03 1.21 -5.46
C GLU A 469 -13.43 2.69 -5.37
N ASN A 470 -12.42 3.58 -5.28
CA ASN A 470 -12.56 5.05 -5.27
C ASN A 470 -13.47 5.63 -4.17
N GLY A 471 -13.45 5.06 -2.97
CA GLY A 471 -14.24 5.58 -1.87
C GLY A 471 -15.72 5.24 -1.93
N ILE A 472 -16.14 4.44 -2.91
CA ILE A 472 -17.49 3.84 -2.94
C ILE A 472 -17.53 2.70 -1.93
N ARG A 473 -18.62 2.62 -1.19
CA ARG A 473 -18.87 1.59 -0.18
C ARG A 473 -20.23 0.99 -0.35
N ILE A 474 -20.36 -0.25 0.06
CA ILE A 474 -21.65 -0.91 0.25
C ILE A 474 -21.80 -1.13 1.75
N ILE A 475 -22.93 -0.68 2.30
CA ILE A 475 -23.26 -0.86 3.72
C ILE A 475 -24.64 -1.50 3.88
N ARG A 476 -24.84 -2.18 5.00
CA ARG A 476 -26.11 -2.77 5.40
C ARG A 476 -26.80 -1.82 6.37
N LEU A 477 -28.00 -1.41 6.03
CA LEU A 477 -28.81 -0.45 6.81
C LEU A 477 -30.19 -1.01 7.06
N GLY A 478 -30.79 -0.59 8.17
CA GLY A 478 -32.22 -0.76 8.40
C GLY A 478 -33.05 0.09 7.46
N VAL A 479 -34.34 -0.13 7.45
CA VAL A 479 -35.26 0.51 6.49
C VAL A 479 -35.57 1.98 6.80
N GLY A 480 -35.53 2.40 8.09
CA GLY A 480 -35.85 3.76 8.50
C GLY A 480 -37.21 4.23 7.96
N THR A 481 -37.24 5.45 7.40
CA THR A 481 -38.46 6.04 6.82
C THR A 481 -38.85 5.46 5.45
N LEU A 482 -38.07 4.51 4.91
CA LEU A 482 -38.37 3.84 3.64
C LEU A 482 -39.34 2.67 3.78
N GLU A 483 -39.82 2.35 4.99
CA GLU A 483 -40.83 1.31 5.21
C GLU A 483 -42.10 1.57 4.39
N GLY A 484 -42.60 0.56 3.70
CA GLY A 484 -43.77 0.64 2.82
C GLY A 484 -43.51 1.30 1.47
N GLU A 485 -42.39 1.95 1.28
CA GLU A 485 -42.03 2.57 0.01
C GLU A 485 -41.46 1.58 -1.01
N HIS A 486 -41.57 1.94 -2.28
CA HIS A 486 -40.88 1.22 -3.34
C HIS A 486 -39.48 1.80 -3.52
N PRO A 487 -38.38 1.01 -3.59
CA PRO A 487 -36.99 1.51 -3.65
C PRO A 487 -36.74 2.54 -4.77
N TRP A 488 -37.48 2.46 -5.88
CA TRP A 488 -37.32 3.39 -7.00
C TRP A 488 -38.22 4.64 -6.89
N HIS A 489 -39.35 4.57 -6.17
CA HIS A 489 -40.27 5.69 -6.02
C HIS A 489 -39.79 6.65 -4.90
N ALA A 490 -38.99 6.16 -3.97
CA ALA A 490 -38.44 6.95 -2.88
C ALA A 490 -37.39 7.98 -3.30
N GLN A 491 -37.05 8.07 -4.59
CA GLN A 491 -36.03 8.99 -5.14
C GLN A 491 -34.73 8.98 -4.36
N VAL A 492 -34.31 7.78 -3.91
CA VAL A 492 -33.17 7.57 -3.02
C VAL A 492 -31.91 8.22 -3.57
N ARG A 493 -31.70 8.06 -4.86
CA ARG A 493 -30.51 8.54 -5.52
C ARG A 493 -30.47 10.06 -5.62
N GLU A 494 -31.56 10.66 -6.03
CA GLU A 494 -31.71 12.11 -6.19
C GLU A 494 -31.55 12.82 -4.85
N ARG A 495 -32.02 12.22 -3.76
CA ARG A 495 -32.00 12.79 -2.41
C ARG A 495 -30.69 12.56 -1.69
N SER A 496 -30.03 11.42 -1.89
CA SER A 496 -28.82 11.05 -1.14
C SER A 496 -27.55 10.92 -1.97
N GLY A 497 -27.66 10.67 -3.29
CA GLY A 497 -26.55 10.26 -4.15
C GLY A 497 -26.24 8.75 -4.07
N ALA A 498 -26.81 8.03 -3.09
CA ALA A 498 -26.61 6.60 -2.89
C ALA A 498 -27.66 5.77 -3.66
N ASN A 499 -27.40 4.49 -3.87
CA ASN A 499 -28.31 3.55 -4.51
C ASN A 499 -28.59 2.34 -3.62
N ILE A 500 -29.85 1.90 -3.53
CA ILE A 500 -30.21 0.59 -2.99
C ILE A 500 -29.94 -0.45 -4.08
N ILE A 501 -28.94 -1.30 -3.85
CA ILE A 501 -28.49 -2.32 -4.81
C ILE A 501 -29.18 -3.66 -4.60
N ALA A 502 -29.55 -3.97 -3.36
CA ALA A 502 -30.30 -5.17 -2.99
C ALA A 502 -31.02 -4.95 -1.67
N ILE A 503 -32.01 -5.80 -1.42
CA ILE A 503 -32.73 -5.88 -0.12
C ILE A 503 -32.65 -7.32 0.35
N GLU A 504 -32.18 -7.51 1.58
CA GLU A 504 -32.16 -8.83 2.21
C GLU A 504 -33.42 -8.99 3.06
N ARG A 505 -34.20 -10.04 2.77
CA ARG A 505 -35.46 -10.41 3.44
C ARG A 505 -35.40 -11.85 3.85
N SER A 506 -35.52 -12.14 5.15
CA SER A 506 -35.49 -13.52 5.69
C SER A 506 -34.29 -14.35 5.21
N GLY A 507 -33.12 -13.72 5.07
CA GLY A 507 -31.90 -14.36 4.59
C GLY A 507 -31.81 -14.54 3.07
N GLU A 508 -32.80 -14.08 2.32
CA GLU A 508 -32.78 -14.06 0.86
C GLU A 508 -32.49 -12.65 0.34
N ALA A 509 -31.58 -12.57 -0.65
CA ALA A 509 -31.21 -11.32 -1.29
C ALA A 509 -32.10 -11.06 -2.52
N LEU A 510 -32.83 -9.97 -2.47
CA LEU A 510 -33.68 -9.48 -3.54
C LEU A 510 -32.96 -8.36 -4.29
N VAL A 511 -32.71 -8.56 -5.57
CA VAL A 511 -32.07 -7.57 -6.46
C VAL A 511 -33.06 -7.00 -7.48
N GLU A 512 -34.17 -7.67 -7.67
CA GLU A 512 -35.27 -7.25 -8.54
C GLU A 512 -36.42 -6.73 -7.68
N PHE A 513 -36.96 -5.58 -8.06
CA PHE A 513 -38.08 -4.95 -7.36
C PHE A 513 -39.28 -4.81 -8.31
N PRO A 514 -40.21 -5.78 -8.31
CA PRO A 514 -41.45 -5.69 -9.09
C PRO A 514 -42.24 -4.42 -8.73
N ARG A 515 -43.11 -3.94 -9.62
CA ARG A 515 -43.89 -2.69 -9.41
C ARG A 515 -44.66 -2.63 -8.09
N ALA A 516 -45.11 -3.79 -7.58
CA ALA A 516 -45.82 -3.92 -6.32
C ALA A 516 -44.89 -4.15 -5.11
N PHE A 517 -43.57 -4.07 -5.29
CA PHE A 517 -42.62 -4.31 -4.21
C PHE A 517 -42.71 -3.19 -3.17
N GLN A 518 -42.76 -3.58 -1.90
CA GLN A 518 -42.73 -2.68 -0.76
C GLN A 518 -41.65 -3.14 0.21
N ILE A 519 -40.87 -2.18 0.73
CA ILE A 519 -39.89 -2.40 1.77
C ILE A 519 -40.60 -2.70 3.07
N ARG A 520 -40.21 -3.79 3.77
CA ARG A 520 -40.78 -4.26 5.03
C ARG A 520 -39.90 -3.83 6.22
N PRO A 521 -40.47 -3.73 7.44
CA PRO A 521 -39.71 -3.34 8.63
C PRO A 521 -38.47 -4.19 8.90
N ASP A 522 -38.55 -5.49 8.61
CA ASP A 522 -37.45 -6.45 8.88
C ASP A 522 -36.45 -6.58 7.72
N ASP A 523 -36.61 -5.80 6.66
CA ASP A 523 -35.69 -5.82 5.54
C ASP A 523 -34.35 -5.18 5.91
N VAL A 524 -33.27 -5.66 5.32
CA VAL A 524 -31.95 -5.04 5.38
C VAL A 524 -31.62 -4.47 4.02
N LEU A 525 -31.39 -3.16 3.97
CA LEU A 525 -31.04 -2.48 2.75
C LEU A 525 -29.52 -2.59 2.51
N LEU A 526 -29.12 -3.04 1.34
CA LEU A 526 -27.75 -2.94 0.86
C LEU A 526 -27.64 -1.68 0.01
N VAL A 527 -26.93 -0.69 0.56
CA VAL A 527 -26.83 0.65 -0.03
C VAL A 527 -25.40 0.92 -0.47
N CYS A 528 -25.27 1.38 -1.72
CA CYS A 528 -24.00 1.68 -2.36
C CYS A 528 -23.87 3.19 -2.61
N GLY A 529 -22.72 3.78 -2.28
CA GLY A 529 -22.43 5.19 -2.52
C GLY A 529 -21.06 5.61 -1.98
N THR A 530 -20.68 6.85 -2.19
CA THR A 530 -19.52 7.44 -1.51
C THR A 530 -19.80 7.58 0.00
N VAL A 531 -18.76 7.81 0.79
CA VAL A 531 -18.94 8.05 2.24
C VAL A 531 -19.93 9.19 2.50
N LEU A 532 -19.84 10.25 1.71
CA LEU A 532 -20.74 11.42 1.84
C LEU A 532 -22.17 11.07 1.43
N ASP A 533 -22.36 10.28 0.38
CA ASP A 533 -23.68 9.83 -0.06
C ASP A 533 -24.35 8.93 0.98
N LEU A 534 -23.57 8.01 1.56
CA LEU A 534 -24.04 7.10 2.61
C LEU A 534 -24.39 7.83 3.92
N GLU A 535 -23.59 8.82 4.31
CA GLU A 535 -23.93 9.65 5.47
C GLU A 535 -25.18 10.54 5.22
N ARG A 536 -25.33 11.02 3.99
CA ARG A 536 -26.54 11.74 3.56
C ARG A 536 -27.75 10.80 3.55
N PHE A 537 -27.58 9.58 3.05
CA PHE A 537 -28.63 8.56 3.05
C PHE A 537 -29.12 8.26 4.48
N LYS A 538 -28.20 8.00 5.42
CA LYS A 538 -28.53 7.73 6.82
C LYS A 538 -29.36 8.85 7.44
N ARG A 539 -28.99 10.11 7.19
CA ARG A 539 -29.71 11.27 7.71
C ARG A 539 -31.07 11.46 7.06
N GLU A 540 -31.13 11.33 5.73
CA GLU A 540 -32.33 11.60 4.94
C GLU A 540 -33.44 10.57 5.18
N PHE A 541 -33.05 9.31 5.39
CA PHE A 541 -33.99 8.20 5.56
C PHE A 541 -33.98 7.63 6.99
N GLU A 542 -33.36 8.31 7.93
CA GLU A 542 -33.28 7.96 9.37
C GLU A 542 -32.87 6.50 9.60
N THR A 543 -31.91 6.01 8.79
CA THR A 543 -31.47 4.62 8.83
C THR A 543 -30.23 4.44 9.72
N ALA A 544 -30.13 3.28 10.37
CA ALA A 544 -28.99 2.91 11.19
C ALA A 544 -28.31 1.64 10.66
N PRO A 545 -27.01 1.45 10.87
CA PRO A 545 -26.31 0.20 10.56
C PRO A 545 -26.92 -0.95 11.38
N ILE A 546 -27.17 -2.09 10.72
CA ILE A 546 -27.65 -3.30 11.38
C ILE A 546 -26.46 -4.17 11.77
N THR A 547 -26.31 -4.46 13.06
CA THR A 547 -25.33 -5.40 13.59
C THR A 547 -25.87 -6.83 13.42
N VAL A 548 -25.32 -7.62 12.51
CA VAL A 548 -25.68 -9.04 12.40
C VAL A 548 -24.87 -9.81 13.43
N HIS A 549 -25.52 -10.24 14.50
CA HIS A 549 -25.01 -11.31 15.34
C HIS A 549 -25.18 -12.61 14.57
N HIS A 550 -24.10 -13.17 14.03
CA HIS A 550 -24.11 -14.56 13.60
C HIS A 550 -24.10 -15.45 14.85
N PRO A 551 -24.97 -16.48 14.92
CA PRO A 551 -24.96 -17.47 15.99
C PRO A 551 -23.67 -18.29 16.03
#